data_dcb81319702d11bbe6241c91233b1164
#
_entry.id   dcb81319702d11bbe6241c91233b1164
#
_cell.length_a   1.000
_cell.length_b   1.000
_cell.length_c   1.000
_cell.angle_alpha   90.00
_cell.angle_beta   90.00
_cell.angle_gamma   90.00
#
_symmetry.space_group_name_H-M   'P 1'
#
loop_
_entity.id
_entity.type
_entity.pdbx_description
1 polymer ?
#
loop_
_entity_poly.entity_id
_entity_poly.type
_entity_poly.pdbx_seq_one_letter_code
_entity_poly.pdbx_strand_id
1 'polypeptide(L)'
;MKPFVKEFDMKKRFLAFLLAVCIACSMLVVPANAAASNAAVQTAVTLGGLTSEQASALSTALTRGQLAKLLVAFSAYRESAATQGNTGTLFTDVDSGNEYAPYIRIAVQQGWLSGYTDGSFRPD
;
A
#
# COMPACT_ATOMS: atom_id res chain seq x y z
N MET A 1 58.16 -1.26 1.47
CA MET A 1 57.56 -2.38 2.19
C MET A 1 56.46 -2.02 3.20
N LYS A 2 55.95 -0.81 3.16
CA LYS A 2 54.91 -0.37 4.13
C LYS A 2 53.52 -0.05 3.61
N PRO A 3 53.14 -0.24 2.33
CA PRO A 3 51.76 0.00 1.90
C PRO A 3 50.80 -1.19 2.14
N PHE A 4 51.33 -2.39 2.34
CA PHE A 4 50.51 -3.60 2.45
C PHE A 4 49.76 -3.71 3.79
N VAL A 5 50.31 -3.16 4.85
CA VAL A 5 49.71 -3.19 6.19
C VAL A 5 48.56 -2.18 6.31
N LYS A 6 48.63 -1.07 5.60
CA LYS A 6 47.55 -0.05 5.62
C LYS A 6 46.29 -0.50 4.86
N GLU A 7 46.48 -1.25 3.81
CA GLU A 7 45.36 -1.74 2.98
C GLU A 7 44.55 -2.84 3.70
N PHE A 8 45.23 -3.68 4.46
CA PHE A 8 44.59 -4.73 5.24
C PHE A 8 43.81 -4.16 6.43
N ASP A 9 44.27 -3.08 7.01
CA ASP A 9 43.61 -2.38 8.12
C ASP A 9 42.37 -1.60 7.64
N MET A 10 42.42 -1.02 6.45
CA MET A 10 41.25 -0.39 5.82
C MET A 10 40.15 -1.40 5.49
N LYS A 11 40.48 -2.59 5.00
CA LYS A 11 39.50 -3.65 4.71
C LYS A 11 38.82 -4.14 5.98
N LYS A 12 39.54 -4.28 7.08
CA LYS A 12 38.97 -4.64 8.38
C LYS A 12 38.06 -3.55 8.94
N ARG A 13 38.44 -2.29 8.81
CA ARG A 13 37.62 -1.14 9.22
C ARG A 13 36.38 -1.00 8.36
N PHE A 14 36.51 -1.24 7.06
CA PHE A 14 35.37 -1.25 6.13
C PHE A 14 34.40 -2.39 6.41
N LEU A 15 34.95 -3.58 6.68
CA LEU A 15 34.15 -4.74 7.06
C LEU A 15 33.42 -4.52 8.40
N ALA A 16 34.10 -3.95 9.40
CA ALA A 16 33.49 -3.61 10.68
C ALA A 16 32.41 -2.52 10.53
N PHE A 17 32.62 -1.54 9.65
CA PHE A 17 31.63 -0.52 9.35
C PHE A 17 30.41 -1.10 8.62
N LEU A 18 30.63 -2.00 7.68
CA LEU A 18 29.57 -2.71 6.96
C LEU A 18 28.75 -3.59 7.92
N LEU A 19 29.41 -4.26 8.87
CA LEU A 19 28.77 -5.08 9.89
C LEU A 19 27.95 -4.22 10.86
N ALA A 20 28.46 -3.06 11.26
CA ALA A 20 27.76 -2.09 12.11
C ALA A 20 26.52 -1.51 11.41
N VAL A 21 26.60 -1.23 10.11
CA VAL A 21 25.46 -0.77 9.31
C VAL A 21 24.41 -1.86 9.16
N CYS A 22 24.82 -3.14 8.97
CA CYS A 22 23.87 -4.27 8.94
C CYS A 22 23.16 -4.50 10.28
N ILE A 23 23.86 -4.32 11.41
CA ILE A 23 23.28 -4.43 12.75
C ILE A 23 22.33 -3.26 13.01
N ALA A 24 22.66 -2.05 12.58
CA ALA A 24 21.79 -0.89 12.67
C ALA A 24 20.52 -1.04 11.80
N CYS A 25 20.64 -1.63 10.61
CA CYS A 25 19.48 -1.97 9.76
C CYS A 25 18.60 -3.08 10.36
N SER A 26 19.17 -4.03 11.09
CA SER A 26 18.37 -5.09 11.73
C SER A 26 17.67 -4.63 13.02
N MET A 27 18.10 -3.53 13.63
CA MET A 27 17.39 -2.89 14.75
C MET A 27 16.21 -2.01 14.29
N LEU A 28 16.11 -1.73 12.99
CA LEU A 28 14.96 -1.07 12.35
C LEU A 28 13.88 -2.08 11.88
N VAL A 29 13.87 -3.27 12.43
CA VAL A 29 12.66 -4.08 12.43
C VAL A 29 11.71 -3.42 13.43
N VAL A 30 11.09 -2.34 13.01
CA VAL A 30 9.88 -1.81 13.63
C VAL A 30 8.90 -2.97 13.68
N PRO A 31 8.41 -3.37 14.84
CA PRO A 31 7.34 -4.35 14.91
C PRO A 31 6.20 -3.82 14.05
N ALA A 32 5.92 -4.54 12.97
CA ALA A 32 5.09 -4.09 11.85
C ALA A 32 3.60 -3.88 12.21
N ASN A 33 3.24 -3.84 13.48
CA ASN A 33 1.83 -4.02 13.86
C ASN A 33 1.08 -2.82 14.41
N ALA A 34 1.68 -1.71 14.80
CA ALA A 34 0.85 -0.61 15.31
C ALA A 34 1.40 0.79 15.03
N ALA A 35 2.69 1.03 15.14
CA ALA A 35 3.25 2.37 15.02
C ALA A 35 3.46 2.80 13.56
N ALA A 36 3.78 1.85 12.66
CA ALA A 36 3.96 2.12 11.24
C ALA A 36 2.63 2.46 10.54
N SER A 37 1.51 1.91 11.01
CA SER A 37 0.20 2.19 10.44
C SER A 37 -0.22 3.65 10.67
N ASN A 38 0.01 4.19 11.84
CA ASN A 38 -0.41 5.56 12.16
C ASN A 38 0.38 6.62 11.38
N ALA A 39 1.71 6.47 11.25
CA ALA A 39 2.53 7.40 10.48
C ALA A 39 2.23 7.34 8.98
N ALA A 40 2.08 6.14 8.42
CA ALA A 40 1.72 5.96 7.02
C ALA A 40 0.31 6.48 6.70
N VAL A 41 -0.66 6.23 7.59
CA VAL A 41 -2.03 6.74 7.48
C VAL A 41 -2.05 8.26 7.56
N GLN A 42 -1.35 8.85 8.52
CA GLN A 42 -1.22 10.30 8.66
C GLN A 42 -0.57 10.94 7.41
N THR A 43 0.46 10.32 6.87
CA THR A 43 1.09 10.77 5.64
C THR A 43 0.12 10.70 4.45
N ALA A 44 -0.64 9.63 4.34
CA ALA A 44 -1.63 9.47 3.28
C ALA A 44 -2.77 10.51 3.39
N VAL A 45 -3.20 10.87 4.59
CA VAL A 45 -4.15 11.96 4.83
C VAL A 45 -3.55 13.30 4.42
N THR A 46 -2.31 13.57 4.82
CA THR A 46 -1.62 14.84 4.50
C THR A 46 -1.42 15.01 2.99
N LEU A 47 -1.16 13.93 2.28
CA LEU A 47 -1.03 13.92 0.82
C LEU A 47 -2.38 13.95 0.07
N GLY A 48 -3.50 13.98 0.81
CA GLY A 48 -4.84 14.01 0.23
C GLY A 48 -5.29 12.68 -0.40
N GLY A 49 -4.56 11.59 -0.15
CA GLY A 49 -4.92 10.25 -0.62
C GLY A 49 -5.99 9.57 0.22
N LEU A 50 -6.13 10.00 1.47
CA LEU A 50 -7.14 9.50 2.41
C LEU A 50 -7.88 10.67 3.07
N THR A 51 -9.18 10.48 3.30
CA THR A 51 -9.93 11.37 4.19
C THR A 51 -9.71 10.98 5.66
N SER A 52 -9.99 11.89 6.57
CA SER A 52 -9.89 11.62 8.02
C SER A 52 -10.81 10.47 8.45
N GLU A 53 -11.97 10.33 7.81
CA GLU A 53 -12.91 9.23 8.05
C GLU A 53 -12.35 7.89 7.58
N GLN A 54 -11.74 7.87 6.38
CA GLN A 54 -11.07 6.69 5.86
C GLN A 54 -9.86 6.29 6.71
N ALA A 55 -9.12 7.28 7.23
CA ALA A 55 -8.01 7.05 8.13
C ALA A 55 -8.44 6.41 9.46
N SER A 56 -9.59 6.81 10.00
CA SER A 56 -10.15 6.20 11.21
C SER A 56 -10.68 4.79 10.94
N ALA A 57 -11.21 4.55 9.75
CA ALA A 57 -11.67 3.23 9.32
C ALA A 57 -10.52 2.23 9.10
N LEU A 58 -9.29 2.70 8.84
CA LEU A 58 -8.10 1.85 8.73
C LEU A 58 -7.65 1.22 10.04
N SER A 59 -8.16 1.69 11.17
CA SER A 59 -8.00 1.00 12.47
C SER A 59 -8.94 -0.20 12.63
N THR A 60 -9.95 -0.29 11.76
CA THR A 60 -10.88 -1.42 11.62
C THR A 60 -10.52 -2.20 10.35
N ALA A 61 -10.93 -3.45 10.25
CA ALA A 61 -10.69 -4.25 9.05
C ALA A 61 -11.27 -3.54 7.81
N LEU A 62 -10.42 -3.29 6.81
CA LEU A 62 -10.84 -2.70 5.54
C LEU A 62 -11.75 -3.67 4.79
N THR A 63 -12.87 -3.18 4.29
CA THR A 63 -13.68 -3.93 3.35
C THR A 63 -12.99 -3.98 1.98
N ARG A 64 -13.38 -4.94 1.15
CA ARG A 64 -12.80 -5.06 -0.21
C ARG A 64 -13.14 -3.87 -1.11
N GLY A 65 -14.32 -3.27 -0.94
CA GLY A 65 -14.71 -2.04 -1.62
C GLY A 65 -13.84 -0.85 -1.22
N GLN A 66 -13.59 -0.70 0.08
CA GLN A 66 -12.68 0.33 0.60
C GLN A 66 -11.24 0.13 0.10
N LEU A 67 -10.77 -1.12 0.04
CA LEU A 67 -9.45 -1.43 -0.51
C LEU A 67 -9.36 -1.06 -1.99
N ALA A 68 -10.38 -1.37 -2.80
CA ALA A 68 -10.43 -0.98 -4.20
C ALA A 68 -10.34 0.55 -4.37
N LYS A 69 -11.10 1.30 -3.58
CA LYS A 69 -11.06 2.76 -3.57
C LYS A 69 -9.68 3.30 -3.21
N LEU A 70 -9.04 2.71 -2.21
CA LEU A 70 -7.70 3.08 -1.77
C LEU A 70 -6.65 2.84 -2.86
N LEU A 71 -6.64 1.65 -3.47
CA LEU A 71 -5.71 1.31 -4.54
C LEU A 71 -5.81 2.28 -5.73
N VAL A 72 -7.03 2.62 -6.13
CA VAL A 72 -7.27 3.58 -7.22
C VAL A 72 -6.84 4.99 -6.82
N ALA A 73 -7.11 5.43 -5.58
CA ALA A 73 -6.74 6.75 -5.08
C ALA A 73 -5.22 7.00 -5.12
N PHE A 74 -4.42 5.96 -4.89
CA PHE A 74 -2.96 6.03 -4.96
C PHE A 74 -2.37 5.71 -6.34
N SER A 75 -3.21 5.44 -7.34
CA SER A 75 -2.79 5.12 -8.70
C SER A 75 -2.94 6.31 -9.65
N ALA A 76 -2.39 6.16 -10.86
CA ALA A 76 -2.60 7.10 -11.96
C ALA A 76 -4.07 7.13 -12.46
N TYR A 77 -4.89 6.16 -12.05
CA TYR A 77 -6.29 6.02 -12.47
C TYR A 77 -7.28 6.76 -11.56
N ARG A 78 -6.81 7.52 -10.58
CA ARG A 78 -7.65 8.27 -9.65
C ARG A 78 -8.69 9.16 -10.36
N GLU A 79 -8.27 9.88 -11.37
CA GLU A 79 -9.15 10.76 -12.15
C GLU A 79 -10.11 9.98 -13.05
N SER A 80 -9.68 8.83 -13.54
CA SER A 80 -10.51 7.95 -14.35
C SER A 80 -11.70 7.40 -13.57
N ALA A 81 -11.54 7.14 -12.29
CA ALA A 81 -12.64 6.69 -11.44
C ALA A 81 -13.73 7.76 -11.27
N ALA A 82 -13.35 9.03 -11.23
CA ALA A 82 -14.29 10.15 -11.13
C ALA A 82 -15.09 10.38 -12.42
N THR A 83 -14.50 10.03 -13.57
CA THR A 83 -15.10 10.25 -14.90
C THR A 83 -15.82 9.02 -15.45
N GLN A 84 -15.45 7.82 -15.02
CA GLN A 84 -16.16 6.60 -15.36
C GLN A 84 -17.44 6.52 -14.53
N GLY A 85 -18.53 7.02 -15.05
CA GLY A 85 -19.85 6.81 -14.45
C GLY A 85 -20.12 5.32 -14.20
N ASN A 86 -21.03 5.03 -13.30
CA ASN A 86 -21.48 3.69 -12.93
C ASN A 86 -22.17 2.97 -14.10
N THR A 87 -21.43 2.59 -15.12
CA THR A 87 -21.96 1.90 -16.29
C THR A 87 -21.78 0.40 -16.15
N GLY A 88 -22.79 -0.29 -15.69
CA GLY A 88 -22.89 -1.75 -15.71
C GLY A 88 -22.21 -2.45 -14.50
N THR A 89 -22.82 -3.55 -14.12
CA THR A 89 -22.36 -4.44 -13.05
C THR A 89 -21.33 -5.43 -13.59
N LEU A 90 -20.15 -5.46 -12.96
CA LEU A 90 -19.15 -6.50 -13.21
C LEU A 90 -19.40 -7.75 -12.36
N PHE A 91 -20.11 -7.58 -11.25
CA PHE A 91 -20.34 -8.61 -10.24
C PHE A 91 -21.81 -8.59 -9.81
N THR A 92 -22.31 -9.74 -9.39
CA THR A 92 -23.73 -9.92 -9.02
C THR A 92 -24.14 -9.13 -7.78
N ASP A 93 -23.20 -8.81 -6.92
CA ASP A 93 -23.38 -8.11 -5.65
C ASP A 93 -22.89 -6.65 -5.68
N VAL A 94 -22.48 -6.14 -6.85
CA VAL A 94 -22.05 -4.75 -7.03
C VAL A 94 -22.96 -4.12 -8.09
N ASP A 95 -23.97 -3.40 -7.64
CA ASP A 95 -24.87 -2.67 -8.53
C ASP A 95 -24.32 -1.30 -8.95
N SER A 96 -24.98 -0.64 -9.88
CA SER A 96 -24.58 0.68 -10.38
C SER A 96 -24.74 1.80 -9.34
N GLY A 97 -25.45 1.57 -8.26
CA GLY A 97 -25.60 2.50 -7.14
C GLY A 97 -24.52 2.34 -6.07
N ASN A 98 -23.71 1.29 -6.15
CA ASN A 98 -22.65 1.08 -5.18
C ASN A 98 -21.53 2.11 -5.38
N GLU A 99 -21.17 2.84 -4.32
CA GLU A 99 -20.15 3.87 -4.36
C GLU A 99 -18.75 3.36 -4.75
N TYR A 100 -18.47 2.07 -4.54
CA TYR A 100 -17.21 1.44 -4.88
C TYR A 100 -17.16 0.88 -6.30
N ALA A 101 -18.28 0.84 -7.02
CA ALA A 101 -18.39 0.22 -8.34
C ALA A 101 -17.32 0.72 -9.34
N PRO A 102 -17.06 2.02 -9.53
CA PRO A 102 -16.04 2.51 -10.45
C PRO A 102 -14.62 2.08 -10.01
N TYR A 103 -14.36 2.08 -8.72
CA TYR A 103 -13.06 1.69 -8.16
C TYR A 103 -12.81 0.19 -8.27
N ILE A 104 -13.83 -0.62 -8.00
CA ILE A 104 -13.79 -2.08 -8.17
C ILE A 104 -13.49 -2.43 -9.63
N ARG A 105 -14.15 -1.76 -10.57
CA ARG A 105 -13.93 -1.98 -11.99
C ARG A 105 -12.49 -1.74 -12.38
N ILE A 106 -11.91 -0.60 -12.00
CA ILE A 106 -10.53 -0.26 -12.30
C ILE A 106 -9.57 -1.26 -11.63
N ALA A 107 -9.77 -1.57 -10.36
CA ALA A 107 -8.92 -2.50 -9.63
C ALA A 107 -8.90 -3.89 -10.25
N VAL A 108 -10.03 -4.36 -10.77
CA VAL A 108 -10.15 -5.65 -11.47
C VAL A 108 -9.54 -5.58 -12.87
N GLN A 109 -9.77 -4.51 -13.63
CA GLN A 109 -9.16 -4.32 -14.94
C GLN A 109 -7.63 -4.27 -14.88
N GLN A 110 -7.08 -3.69 -13.81
CA GLN A 110 -5.63 -3.63 -13.59
C GLN A 110 -5.06 -4.92 -12.97
N GLY A 111 -5.90 -5.88 -12.64
CA GLY A 111 -5.45 -7.14 -12.04
C GLY A 111 -5.04 -7.02 -10.57
N TRP A 112 -5.35 -5.90 -9.90
CA TRP A 112 -5.02 -5.70 -8.48
C TRP A 112 -5.94 -6.48 -7.56
N LEU A 113 -7.19 -6.61 -7.95
CA LEU A 113 -8.21 -7.41 -7.26
C LEU A 113 -8.92 -8.32 -8.27
N SER A 114 -9.50 -9.40 -7.78
CA SER A 114 -10.34 -10.29 -8.56
C SER A 114 -11.62 -10.62 -7.81
N GLY A 115 -12.68 -10.94 -8.55
CA GLY A 115 -13.90 -11.47 -7.97
C GLY A 115 -13.77 -12.94 -7.58
N TYR A 116 -14.83 -13.47 -7.05
CA TYR A 116 -14.95 -14.88 -6.70
C TYR A 116 -15.53 -15.69 -7.87
N THR A 117 -15.36 -17.00 -7.83
CA THR A 117 -15.84 -17.93 -8.88
C THR A 117 -17.36 -18.00 -8.98
N ASP A 118 -18.08 -17.55 -7.94
CA ASP A 118 -19.54 -17.45 -7.92
C ASP A 118 -20.08 -16.17 -8.60
N GLY A 119 -19.20 -15.33 -9.16
CA GLY A 119 -19.54 -14.07 -9.81
C GLY A 119 -19.72 -12.90 -8.84
N SER A 120 -19.43 -13.08 -7.54
CA SER A 120 -19.48 -12.02 -6.54
C SER A 120 -18.12 -11.31 -6.35
N PHE A 121 -18.16 -10.12 -5.80
CA PHE A 121 -16.96 -9.38 -5.38
C PHE A 121 -16.85 -9.28 -3.86
N ARG A 122 -17.96 -9.21 -3.16
CA ARG A 122 -18.08 -9.02 -1.70
C ARG A 122 -17.41 -7.73 -1.24
N PRO A 123 -17.97 -6.56 -1.63
CA PRO A 123 -17.39 -5.25 -1.34
C PRO A 123 -17.42 -4.87 0.14
N ASP A 124 -18.33 -5.43 0.93
CA ASP A 124 -18.57 -5.16 2.36
C ASP A 124 -17.72 -6.01 3.29
#